data_5580fce1c6781f8cd7e93c4a765e12e3
#
_entry.id   5580fce1c6781f8cd7e93c4a765e12e3
#
_cell.length_a   1.000
_cell.length_b   1.000
_cell.length_c   1.000
_cell.angle_alpha   90.00
_cell.angle_beta   90.00
_cell.angle_gamma   90.00
#
_symmetry.space_group_name_H-M   'P 1'
#
loop_
_entity.id
_entity.type
_entity.pdbx_description
1 polymer ?
#
loop_
_entity_poly.entity_id
_entity_poly.type
_entity_poly.pdbx_seq_one_letter_code
_entity_poly.pdbx_strand_id
1 'polypeptide(L)'
;VELCQHALADVQKQLGLPKLDIKYQVVTSQNRIPLVQNGTVDIECGSTTNNATRLKDVAFAVTTYVEEVRIAVKANSGISSIAQLKDRNVATTTGTTSVQLLRKHERGAGIDFKEVFGKDHADSFLLLDSGRADAFVMDGQILAGNIARAKNPADFKIVGEVLSVEPIAIMMRKDDPAFLKAVDDSIKRQIADGSL
;
A
#
# COMPACT_ATOMS: atom_id res chain seq x y z
N VAL A 1 6.18 -9.45 -4.32
CA VAL A 1 6.33 -10.89 -3.97
C VAL A 1 7.71 -11.41 -4.37
N GLU A 2 8.17 -11.15 -5.57
CA GLU A 2 9.45 -11.64 -6.09
C GLU A 2 10.65 -11.25 -5.22
N LEU A 3 10.73 -10.01 -4.77
CA LEU A 3 11.76 -9.55 -3.84
C LEU A 3 11.81 -10.38 -2.56
N CYS A 4 10.65 -10.71 -2.02
CA CYS A 4 10.56 -11.56 -0.83
C CYS A 4 10.96 -13.00 -1.10
N GLN A 5 10.63 -13.53 -2.27
CA GLN A 5 11.08 -14.86 -2.67
C GLN A 5 12.60 -14.93 -2.74
N HIS A 6 13.25 -13.91 -3.31
CA HIS A 6 14.72 -13.81 -3.33
C HIS A 6 15.30 -13.68 -1.90
N ALA A 7 14.68 -12.84 -1.05
CA ALA A 7 15.11 -12.67 0.32
C ALA A 7 15.00 -13.98 1.13
N LEU A 8 13.90 -14.72 0.95
CA LEU A 8 13.70 -16.01 1.62
C LEU A 8 14.65 -17.09 1.08
N ALA A 9 14.99 -17.08 -0.19
CA ALA A 9 16.02 -17.94 -0.76
C ALA A 9 17.40 -17.66 -0.11
N ASP A 10 17.72 -16.39 0.12
CA ASP A 10 18.94 -16.00 0.84
C ASP A 10 18.92 -16.46 2.30
N VAL A 11 17.80 -16.36 2.97
CA VAL A 11 17.61 -16.86 4.37
C VAL A 11 17.79 -18.37 4.40
N GLN A 12 17.19 -19.11 3.47
CA GLN A 12 17.37 -20.56 3.36
C GLN A 12 18.84 -20.94 3.22
N LYS A 13 19.55 -20.25 2.34
CA LYS A 13 20.99 -20.47 2.12
C LYS A 13 21.82 -20.16 3.37
N GLN A 14 21.54 -19.05 4.04
CA GLN A 14 22.22 -18.62 5.25
C GLN A 14 22.04 -19.63 6.39
N LEU A 15 20.87 -20.24 6.50
CA LEU A 15 20.57 -21.25 7.52
C LEU A 15 21.05 -22.66 7.14
N GLY A 16 21.57 -22.85 5.92
CA GLY A 16 22.01 -24.15 5.43
C GLY A 16 20.87 -25.16 5.27
N LEU A 17 19.64 -24.69 5.04
CA LEU A 17 18.48 -25.57 4.90
C LEU A 17 18.39 -26.13 3.48
N PRO A 18 18.16 -27.46 3.31
CA PRO A 18 17.96 -28.05 1.99
C PRO A 18 16.63 -27.63 1.36
N LYS A 19 15.65 -27.23 2.21
CA LYS A 19 14.31 -26.82 1.79
C LYS A 19 13.73 -25.81 2.77
N LEU A 20 13.02 -24.82 2.25
CA LEU A 20 12.22 -23.89 3.02
C LEU A 20 10.79 -23.90 2.44
N ASP A 21 9.83 -24.37 3.25
CA ASP A 21 8.43 -24.36 2.84
C ASP A 21 7.83 -22.97 3.01
N ILE A 22 7.41 -22.35 1.91
CA ILE A 22 6.77 -21.05 1.89
C ILE A 22 5.27 -21.24 1.72
N LYS A 23 4.49 -20.74 2.68
CA LYS A 23 3.03 -20.71 2.61
C LYS A 23 2.57 -19.29 2.34
N TYR A 24 1.68 -19.13 1.38
CA TYR A 24 1.13 -17.83 1.01
C TYR A 24 -0.24 -17.63 1.65
N GLN A 25 -0.42 -16.47 2.24
CA GLN A 25 -1.69 -16.04 2.80
C GLN A 25 -2.02 -14.64 2.29
N VAL A 26 -3.20 -14.51 1.67
CA VAL A 26 -3.71 -13.19 1.26
C VAL A 26 -4.12 -12.42 2.51
N VAL A 27 -3.68 -11.17 2.59
CA VAL A 27 -4.03 -10.25 3.67
C VAL A 27 -4.66 -8.98 3.09
N THR A 28 -5.36 -8.25 3.94
CA THR A 28 -5.91 -6.93 3.60
C THR A 28 -5.07 -5.83 4.23
N SER A 29 -5.25 -4.59 3.79
CA SER A 29 -4.59 -3.44 4.42
C SER A 29 -4.96 -3.32 5.91
N GLN A 30 -6.15 -3.75 6.31
CA GLN A 30 -6.62 -3.68 7.68
C GLN A 30 -6.04 -4.77 8.58
N ASN A 31 -5.89 -6.00 8.08
CA ASN A 31 -5.50 -7.15 8.92
C ASN A 31 -4.02 -7.51 8.88
N ARG A 32 -3.23 -6.98 7.94
CA ARG A 32 -1.81 -7.34 7.74
C ARG A 32 -0.94 -7.12 8.98
N ILE A 33 -1.07 -5.99 9.65
CA ILE A 33 -0.28 -5.68 10.87
C ILE A 33 -0.62 -6.62 12.02
N PRO A 34 -1.90 -6.81 12.41
CA PRO A 34 -2.25 -7.79 13.43
C PRO A 34 -1.78 -9.22 13.12
N LEU A 35 -1.86 -9.66 11.86
CA LEU A 35 -1.43 -11.00 11.46
C LEU A 35 0.08 -11.18 11.54
N VAL A 36 0.85 -10.16 11.25
CA VAL A 36 2.31 -10.17 11.46
C VAL A 36 2.64 -10.17 12.95
N GLN A 37 1.99 -9.33 13.75
CA GLN A 37 2.23 -9.22 15.18
C GLN A 37 1.95 -10.53 15.92
N ASN A 38 0.86 -11.23 15.59
CA ASN A 38 0.46 -12.46 16.28
C ASN A 38 1.16 -13.73 15.76
N GLY A 39 2.01 -13.61 14.75
CA GLY A 39 2.75 -14.72 14.18
C GLY A 39 2.01 -15.60 13.18
N THR A 40 0.78 -15.24 12.79
CA THR A 40 0.06 -15.93 11.72
C THR A 40 0.78 -15.79 10.38
N VAL A 41 1.39 -14.62 10.15
CA VAL A 41 2.22 -14.31 8.99
C VAL A 41 3.61 -13.90 9.49
N ASP A 42 4.66 -14.42 8.89
CA ASP A 42 6.05 -14.13 9.27
C ASP A 42 6.61 -12.89 8.55
N ILE A 43 6.20 -12.69 7.30
CA ILE A 43 6.67 -11.60 6.44
C ILE A 43 5.53 -11.13 5.55
N GLU A 44 5.39 -9.83 5.41
CA GLU A 44 4.38 -9.22 4.52
C GLU A 44 5.08 -8.46 3.40
N CYS A 45 4.72 -8.77 2.17
CA CYS A 45 5.36 -8.32 0.94
C CYS A 45 4.33 -7.68 0.03
N GLY A 46 3.91 -6.49 0.41
CA GLY A 46 2.90 -5.75 -0.31
C GLY A 46 3.28 -4.28 -0.46
N SER A 47 2.28 -3.44 -0.46
CA SER A 47 2.39 -1.99 -0.59
C SER A 47 2.26 -1.28 0.76
N THR A 48 2.96 -1.76 1.78
CA THR A 48 2.84 -1.23 3.14
C THR A 48 3.82 -0.08 3.36
N THR A 49 3.29 1.07 3.71
CA THR A 49 4.09 2.25 4.06
C THR A 49 4.78 2.05 5.40
N ASN A 50 6.09 2.27 5.43
CA ASN A 50 6.87 2.39 6.66
C ASN A 50 6.67 3.79 7.25
N ASN A 51 6.16 3.87 8.46
CA ASN A 51 6.02 5.13 9.20
C ASN A 51 6.23 4.94 10.69
N ALA A 52 6.42 6.04 11.42
CA ALA A 52 6.71 6.04 12.84
C ALA A 52 5.62 5.39 13.70
N THR A 53 4.36 5.50 13.30
CA THR A 53 3.24 4.88 14.02
C THR A 53 3.31 3.36 13.94
N ARG A 54 3.52 2.83 12.74
CA ARG A 54 3.61 1.37 12.49
C ARG A 54 4.88 0.76 13.08
N LEU A 55 5.98 1.50 13.13
CA LEU A 55 7.23 1.05 13.76
C LEU A 55 7.11 0.76 15.26
N LYS A 56 6.06 1.22 15.91
CA LYS A 56 5.76 0.86 17.31
C LYS A 56 5.34 -0.60 17.44
N ASP A 57 4.74 -1.15 16.39
CA ASP A 57 4.08 -2.46 16.40
C ASP A 57 4.84 -3.53 15.60
N VAL A 58 5.53 -3.14 14.54
CA VAL A 58 6.21 -4.04 13.60
C VAL A 58 7.56 -3.47 13.18
N ALA A 59 8.34 -4.29 12.46
CA ALA A 59 9.61 -3.90 11.89
C ALA A 59 9.52 -3.85 10.36
N PHE A 60 10.30 -2.96 9.76
CA PHE A 60 10.42 -2.80 8.31
C PHE A 60 11.86 -2.96 7.86
N ALA A 61 12.07 -3.65 6.75
CA ALA A 61 13.34 -3.64 6.03
C ALA A 61 13.53 -2.30 5.31
N VAL A 62 14.65 -2.13 4.64
CA VAL A 62 14.94 -0.94 3.86
C VAL A 62 13.85 -0.69 2.80
N THR A 63 13.58 0.58 2.51
CA THR A 63 12.60 0.99 1.50
C THR A 63 12.88 0.34 0.15
N THR A 64 11.88 -0.30 -0.42
CA THR A 64 11.95 -0.95 -1.73
C THR A 64 11.40 -0.08 -2.84
N TYR A 65 10.47 0.79 -2.52
CA TYR A 65 9.80 1.67 -3.48
C TYR A 65 9.31 2.93 -2.78
N VAL A 66 9.33 4.06 -3.49
CA VAL A 66 8.74 5.31 -3.00
C VAL A 66 7.45 5.56 -3.77
N GLU A 67 6.34 5.54 -3.05
CA GLU A 67 5.00 5.67 -3.61
C GLU A 67 4.46 7.09 -3.45
N GLU A 68 3.59 7.50 -4.36
CA GLU A 68 2.88 8.77 -4.31
C GLU A 68 1.39 8.51 -4.15
N VAL A 69 0.76 9.10 -3.14
CA VAL A 69 -0.70 9.05 -3.01
C VAL A 69 -1.34 10.05 -3.96
N ARG A 70 -2.26 9.58 -4.78
CA ARG A 70 -2.90 10.32 -5.87
C ARG A 70 -4.43 10.16 -5.82
N ILE A 71 -5.10 10.81 -6.74
CA ILE A 71 -6.57 10.82 -6.86
C ILE A 71 -6.96 10.23 -8.22
N ALA A 72 -7.79 9.19 -8.22
CA ALA A 72 -8.44 8.67 -9.43
C ALA A 72 -9.90 9.14 -9.49
N VAL A 73 -10.34 9.54 -10.67
CA VAL A 73 -11.70 10.00 -10.95
C VAL A 73 -12.16 9.47 -12.30
N LYS A 74 -13.47 9.60 -12.56
CA LYS A 74 -14.00 9.40 -13.92
C LYS A 74 -13.44 10.49 -14.85
N ALA A 75 -13.09 10.11 -16.07
CA ALA A 75 -12.48 11.02 -17.05
C ALA A 75 -13.34 12.25 -17.36
N ASN A 76 -14.66 12.09 -17.28
CA ASN A 76 -15.65 13.14 -17.58
C ASN A 76 -16.17 13.88 -16.33
N SER A 77 -15.57 13.64 -15.15
CA SER A 77 -16.06 14.21 -13.88
C SER A 77 -15.84 15.72 -13.74
N GLY A 78 -14.89 16.29 -14.48
CA GLY A 78 -14.46 17.68 -14.30
C GLY A 78 -13.63 17.92 -13.03
N ILE A 79 -13.31 16.87 -12.26
CA ILE A 79 -12.50 16.96 -11.03
C ILE A 79 -11.03 16.90 -11.43
N SER A 80 -10.24 17.85 -10.92
CA SER A 80 -8.79 17.96 -11.21
C SER A 80 -7.93 18.24 -9.97
N SER A 81 -8.54 18.41 -8.79
CA SER A 81 -7.81 18.68 -7.54
C SER A 81 -8.56 18.15 -6.32
N ILE A 82 -7.85 18.01 -5.19
CA ILE A 82 -8.47 17.61 -3.92
C ILE A 82 -9.48 18.65 -3.42
N ALA A 83 -9.26 19.93 -3.69
CA ALA A 83 -10.18 21.00 -3.30
C ALA A 83 -11.59 20.84 -3.91
N GLN A 84 -11.68 20.25 -5.09
CA GLN A 84 -12.95 19.98 -5.78
C GLN A 84 -13.71 18.78 -5.21
N LEU A 85 -13.13 18.06 -4.25
CA LEU A 85 -13.78 16.93 -3.59
C LEU A 85 -14.66 17.34 -2.40
N LYS A 86 -14.73 18.63 -2.09
CA LYS A 86 -15.62 19.14 -1.04
C LYS A 86 -17.05 18.63 -1.24
N ASP A 87 -17.62 18.08 -0.18
CA ASP A 87 -18.96 17.48 -0.13
C ASP A 87 -19.16 16.30 -1.10
N ARG A 88 -18.10 15.78 -1.68
CA ARG A 88 -18.12 14.63 -2.59
C ARG A 88 -17.88 13.32 -1.84
N ASN A 89 -18.35 12.22 -2.44
CA ASN A 89 -18.04 10.88 -1.95
C ASN A 89 -16.64 10.49 -2.38
N VAL A 90 -15.74 10.29 -1.39
CA VAL A 90 -14.35 9.92 -1.62
C VAL A 90 -14.10 8.53 -1.08
N ALA A 91 -13.78 7.60 -1.98
CA ALA A 91 -13.43 6.25 -1.61
C ALA A 91 -11.96 6.14 -1.21
N THR A 92 -11.70 5.33 -0.22
CA THR A 92 -10.36 4.83 0.12
C THR A 92 -10.49 3.47 0.79
N THR A 93 -9.36 2.79 0.97
CA THR A 93 -9.36 1.45 1.55
C THR A 93 -9.08 1.50 3.04
N THR A 94 -9.87 0.79 3.82
CA THR A 94 -9.70 0.68 5.27
C THR A 94 -8.28 0.17 5.62
N GLY A 95 -7.67 0.76 6.65
CA GLY A 95 -6.34 0.35 7.16
C GLY A 95 -5.16 0.90 6.36
N THR A 96 -5.38 1.86 5.48
CA THR A 96 -4.33 2.53 4.72
C THR A 96 -3.98 3.90 5.30
N THR A 97 -2.80 4.41 4.96
CA THR A 97 -2.37 5.78 5.29
C THR A 97 -3.23 6.83 4.61
N SER A 98 -3.88 6.48 3.49
CA SER A 98 -4.78 7.38 2.76
C SER A 98 -5.96 7.86 3.60
N VAL A 99 -6.48 7.03 4.51
CA VAL A 99 -7.53 7.42 5.45
C VAL A 99 -7.08 8.60 6.33
N GLN A 100 -5.89 8.48 6.92
CA GLN A 100 -5.34 9.54 7.77
C GLN A 100 -5.00 10.80 6.98
N LEU A 101 -4.53 10.62 5.75
CA LEU A 101 -4.20 11.72 4.86
C LEU A 101 -5.45 12.54 4.50
N LEU A 102 -6.56 11.88 4.14
CA LEU A 102 -7.84 12.57 3.87
C LEU A 102 -8.32 13.35 5.08
N ARG A 103 -8.30 12.75 6.27
CA ARG A 103 -8.71 13.41 7.52
C ARG A 103 -7.80 14.59 7.88
N LYS A 104 -6.53 14.51 7.55
CA LYS A 104 -5.60 15.63 7.72
C LYS A 104 -5.95 16.79 6.79
N HIS A 105 -6.30 16.51 5.54
CA HIS A 105 -6.75 17.50 4.57
C HIS A 105 -8.05 18.17 5.00
N GLU A 106 -9.03 17.41 5.47
CA GLU A 106 -10.29 17.94 5.98
C GLU A 106 -10.05 18.97 7.09
N ARG A 107 -9.25 18.60 8.08
CA ARG A 107 -8.95 19.49 9.20
C ARG A 107 -8.13 20.72 8.80
N GLY A 108 -7.16 20.54 7.91
CA GLY A 108 -6.23 21.61 7.50
C GLY A 108 -6.86 22.65 6.57
N ALA A 109 -7.75 22.22 5.67
CA ALA A 109 -8.37 23.08 4.68
C ALA A 109 -9.81 23.47 5.01
N GLY A 110 -10.41 22.91 6.08
CA GLY A 110 -11.82 23.10 6.40
C GLY A 110 -12.76 22.54 5.32
N ILE A 111 -12.33 21.44 4.66
CA ILE A 111 -13.07 20.78 3.60
C ILE A 111 -13.59 19.45 4.14
N ASP A 112 -14.90 19.22 4.03
CA ASP A 112 -15.49 17.94 4.40
C ASP A 112 -15.62 17.05 3.17
N PHE A 113 -15.14 15.82 3.30
CA PHE A 113 -15.37 14.73 2.36
C PHE A 113 -16.40 13.76 2.96
N LYS A 114 -17.21 13.16 2.10
CA LYS A 114 -18.02 12.00 2.49
C LYS A 114 -17.19 10.75 2.25
N GLU A 115 -16.52 10.27 3.28
CA GLU A 115 -15.64 9.09 3.19
C GLU A 115 -16.46 7.82 2.96
N VAL A 116 -16.08 7.04 1.96
CA VAL A 116 -16.63 5.72 1.66
C VAL A 116 -15.50 4.71 1.65
N PHE A 117 -15.64 3.62 2.43
CA PHE A 117 -14.54 2.68 2.62
C PHE A 117 -14.78 1.38 1.87
N GLY A 118 -13.77 0.96 1.10
CA GLY A 118 -13.66 -0.40 0.59
C GLY A 118 -12.88 -1.29 1.55
N LYS A 119 -13.20 -2.57 1.59
CA LYS A 119 -12.48 -3.57 2.40
C LYS A 119 -11.10 -3.91 1.83
N ASP A 120 -10.95 -3.78 0.52
CA ASP A 120 -9.70 -3.91 -0.23
C ASP A 120 -9.68 -2.92 -1.40
N HIS A 121 -8.58 -2.90 -2.16
CA HIS A 121 -8.42 -1.92 -3.24
C HIS A 121 -9.37 -2.18 -4.43
N ALA A 122 -9.70 -3.42 -4.70
CA ALA A 122 -10.67 -3.77 -5.75
C ALA A 122 -12.08 -3.28 -5.40
N ASP A 123 -12.48 -3.46 -4.14
CA ASP A 123 -13.76 -2.98 -3.63
C ASP A 123 -13.83 -1.45 -3.64
N SER A 124 -12.77 -0.77 -3.22
CA SER A 124 -12.67 0.70 -3.28
C SER A 124 -12.75 1.23 -4.71
N PHE A 125 -12.08 0.57 -5.65
CA PHE A 125 -12.15 0.94 -7.07
C PHE A 125 -13.56 0.71 -7.64
N LEU A 126 -14.24 -0.35 -7.22
CA LEU A 126 -15.62 -0.62 -7.62
C LEU A 126 -16.58 0.49 -7.17
N LEU A 127 -16.34 1.12 -6.01
CA LEU A 127 -17.11 2.27 -5.55
C LEU A 127 -16.99 3.44 -6.54
N LEU A 128 -15.79 3.69 -7.08
CA LEU A 128 -15.56 4.69 -8.12
C LEU A 128 -16.22 4.28 -9.45
N ASP A 129 -15.98 3.04 -9.88
CA ASP A 129 -16.49 2.53 -11.15
C ASP A 129 -18.03 2.54 -11.21
N SER A 130 -18.69 2.15 -10.13
CA SER A 130 -20.16 2.14 -10.02
C SER A 130 -20.80 3.51 -9.80
N GLY A 131 -20.01 4.57 -9.60
CA GLY A 131 -20.51 5.90 -9.32
C GLY A 131 -20.97 6.16 -7.88
N ARG A 132 -20.73 5.23 -6.97
CA ARG A 132 -20.98 5.41 -5.53
C ARG A 132 -19.97 6.34 -4.88
N ALA A 133 -18.78 6.46 -5.46
CA ALA A 133 -17.79 7.45 -5.10
C ALA A 133 -17.43 8.30 -6.32
N ASP A 134 -17.11 9.57 -6.06
CA ASP A 134 -16.66 10.53 -7.08
C ASP A 134 -15.16 10.46 -7.31
N ALA A 135 -14.42 9.96 -6.33
CA ALA A 135 -12.96 9.80 -6.37
C ALA A 135 -12.52 8.60 -5.56
N PHE A 136 -11.36 8.07 -5.91
CA PHE A 136 -10.63 7.06 -5.12
C PHE A 136 -9.23 7.58 -4.85
N VAL A 137 -8.90 7.76 -3.57
CA VAL A 137 -7.59 8.26 -3.11
C VAL A 137 -6.76 7.08 -2.61
N MET A 138 -5.62 6.85 -3.25
CA MET A 138 -4.74 5.72 -2.98
C MET A 138 -3.36 5.93 -3.61
N ASP A 139 -2.44 5.00 -3.33
CA ASP A 139 -1.15 4.90 -3.99
C ASP A 139 -1.30 4.88 -5.51
N GLY A 140 -0.54 5.70 -6.20
CA GLY A 140 -0.68 5.91 -7.65
C GLY A 140 -0.51 4.63 -8.47
N GLN A 141 0.38 3.73 -8.07
CA GLN A 141 0.58 2.43 -8.72
C GLN A 141 -0.65 1.52 -8.55
N ILE A 142 -1.29 1.55 -7.40
CA ILE A 142 -2.53 0.80 -7.14
C ILE A 142 -3.65 1.36 -8.00
N LEU A 143 -3.79 2.67 -8.06
CA LEU A 143 -4.77 3.33 -8.94
C LEU A 143 -4.54 2.96 -10.40
N ALA A 144 -3.32 3.09 -10.88
CA ALA A 144 -2.95 2.74 -12.27
C ALA A 144 -3.24 1.27 -12.58
N GLY A 145 -2.92 0.37 -11.65
CA GLY A 145 -3.18 -1.05 -11.81
C GLY A 145 -4.67 -1.41 -11.86
N ASN A 146 -5.50 -0.74 -11.04
CA ASN A 146 -6.94 -0.92 -11.09
C ASN A 146 -7.53 -0.38 -12.39
N ILE A 147 -7.10 0.80 -12.81
CA ILE A 147 -7.55 1.41 -14.07
C ILE A 147 -7.18 0.53 -15.27
N ALA A 148 -5.96 0.01 -15.30
CA ALA A 148 -5.50 -0.87 -16.39
C ALA A 148 -6.32 -2.16 -16.52
N ARG A 149 -6.85 -2.67 -15.40
CA ARG A 149 -7.72 -3.85 -15.37
C ARG A 149 -9.20 -3.56 -15.49
N ALA A 150 -9.60 -2.30 -15.54
CA ALA A 150 -10.99 -1.90 -15.71
C ALA A 150 -11.52 -2.33 -17.09
N LYS A 151 -12.84 -2.50 -17.19
CA LYS A 151 -13.50 -2.82 -18.45
C LYS A 151 -13.22 -1.78 -19.52
N ASN A 152 -13.25 -0.49 -19.15
CA ASN A 152 -12.96 0.64 -20.02
C ASN A 152 -11.94 1.56 -19.33
N PRO A 153 -10.64 1.30 -19.45
CA PRO A 153 -9.61 2.12 -18.78
C PRO A 153 -9.68 3.61 -19.12
N ALA A 154 -10.12 3.95 -20.35
CA ALA A 154 -10.25 5.34 -20.81
C ALA A 154 -11.34 6.13 -20.05
N ASP A 155 -12.22 5.45 -19.30
CA ASP A 155 -13.25 6.12 -18.47
C ASP A 155 -12.68 6.72 -17.19
N PHE A 156 -11.42 6.47 -16.89
CA PHE A 156 -10.75 6.90 -15.66
C PHE A 156 -9.50 7.70 -15.95
N LYS A 157 -9.13 8.57 -15.01
CA LYS A 157 -7.84 9.27 -15.01
C LYS A 157 -7.36 9.54 -13.59
N ILE A 158 -6.05 9.68 -13.47
CA ILE A 158 -5.39 10.12 -12.24
C ILE A 158 -5.16 11.62 -12.36
N VAL A 159 -5.56 12.38 -11.35
CA VAL A 159 -5.57 13.84 -11.39
C VAL A 159 -4.98 14.45 -10.13
N GLY A 160 -4.73 15.75 -10.20
CA GLY A 160 -4.37 16.59 -9.07
C GLY A 160 -2.93 16.44 -8.62
N GLU A 161 -2.66 17.09 -7.51
CA GLU A 161 -1.37 17.11 -6.85
C GLU A 161 -1.03 15.77 -6.19
N VAL A 162 0.25 15.53 -5.97
CA VAL A 162 0.73 14.45 -5.11
C VAL A 162 0.33 14.79 -3.67
N LEU A 163 -0.48 13.96 -3.04
CA LEU A 163 -0.99 14.21 -1.69
C LEU A 163 0.01 13.80 -0.61
N SER A 164 0.82 12.80 -0.89
CA SER A 164 1.86 12.31 0.03
C SER A 164 2.90 11.50 -0.75
N VAL A 165 4.12 11.49 -0.26
CA VAL A 165 5.20 10.60 -0.74
C VAL A 165 5.49 9.62 0.39
N GLU A 166 5.44 8.33 0.11
CA GLU A 166 5.47 7.29 1.13
C GLU A 166 6.49 6.19 0.80
N PRO A 167 7.39 5.86 1.74
CA PRO A 167 8.33 4.76 1.57
C PRO A 167 7.64 3.43 1.81
N ILE A 168 7.68 2.55 0.82
CA ILE A 168 7.14 1.20 0.90
C ILE A 168 8.25 0.24 1.30
N ALA A 169 7.97 -0.65 2.23
CA ALA A 169 8.94 -1.62 2.71
C ALA A 169 8.30 -2.94 3.11
N ILE A 170 9.12 -3.98 3.13
CA ILE A 170 8.74 -5.32 3.60
C ILE A 170 8.62 -5.28 5.12
N MET A 171 7.54 -5.87 5.64
CA MET A 171 7.17 -5.83 7.05
C MET A 171 7.31 -7.20 7.70
N MET A 172 7.78 -7.23 8.93
CA MET A 172 7.91 -8.44 9.75
C MET A 172 7.76 -8.12 11.23
N ARG A 173 7.74 -9.16 12.09
CA ARG A 173 7.65 -8.96 13.54
C ARG A 173 8.84 -8.19 14.10
N LYS A 174 8.57 -7.42 15.12
CA LYS A 174 9.54 -6.55 15.79
C LYS A 174 10.51 -7.32 16.70
N ASP A 175 10.15 -8.51 17.13
CA ASP A 175 10.86 -9.29 18.14
C ASP A 175 11.93 -10.24 17.56
N ASP A 176 12.18 -10.23 16.25
CA ASP A 176 13.19 -11.06 15.60
C ASP A 176 14.21 -10.20 14.82
N PRO A 177 15.17 -9.58 15.49
CA PRO A 177 16.16 -8.74 14.83
C PRO A 177 17.07 -9.51 13.87
N ALA A 178 17.30 -10.80 14.10
CA ALA A 178 18.13 -11.64 13.22
C ALA A 178 17.43 -11.86 11.86
N PHE A 179 16.13 -12.13 11.87
CA PHE A 179 15.33 -12.27 10.65
C PHE A 179 15.24 -10.94 9.90
N LEU A 180 14.98 -9.83 10.61
CA LEU A 180 14.99 -8.49 10.03
C LEU A 180 16.32 -8.20 9.33
N LYS A 181 17.46 -8.47 9.99
CA LYS A 181 18.77 -8.26 9.42
C LYS A 181 18.99 -9.08 8.14
N ALA A 182 18.62 -10.35 8.15
CA ALA A 182 18.77 -11.23 7.01
C ALA A 182 17.97 -10.74 5.78
N VAL A 183 16.71 -10.33 5.99
CA VAL A 183 15.86 -9.78 4.95
C VAL A 183 16.39 -8.43 4.46
N ASP A 184 16.74 -7.54 5.37
CA ASP A 184 17.28 -6.21 5.07
C ASP A 184 18.57 -6.28 4.25
N ASP A 185 19.51 -7.14 4.64
CA ASP A 185 20.76 -7.35 3.92
C ASP A 185 20.51 -7.90 2.50
N SER A 186 19.55 -8.81 2.34
CA SER A 186 19.15 -9.34 1.03
C SER A 186 18.57 -8.26 0.12
N ILE A 187 17.67 -7.43 0.63
CA ILE A 187 17.09 -6.32 -0.13
C ILE A 187 18.16 -5.31 -0.54
N LYS A 188 19.07 -4.96 0.37
CA LYS A 188 20.20 -4.06 0.07
C LYS A 188 21.10 -4.61 -1.04
N ARG A 189 21.37 -5.92 -1.05
CA ARG A 189 22.12 -6.56 -2.13
C ARG A 189 21.38 -6.51 -3.47
N GLN A 190 20.08 -6.78 -3.47
CA GLN A 190 19.25 -6.71 -4.67
C GLN A 190 19.21 -5.28 -5.25
N ILE A 191 19.22 -4.26 -4.40
CA ILE A 191 19.35 -2.87 -4.84
C ILE A 191 20.72 -2.62 -5.45
N ALA A 192 21.79 -3.06 -4.79
CA ALA A 192 23.16 -2.79 -5.19
C ALA A 192 23.55 -3.50 -6.49
N ASP A 193 23.04 -4.72 -6.75
CA ASP A 193 23.34 -5.50 -7.95
C ASP A 193 22.37 -5.24 -9.12
N GLY A 194 21.36 -4.42 -8.90
CA GLY A 194 20.39 -4.05 -9.94
C GLY A 194 19.30 -5.10 -10.19
N SER A 195 19.13 -6.08 -9.29
CA SER A 195 18.03 -7.05 -9.39
C SER A 195 16.68 -6.47 -8.93
N LEU A 196 16.71 -5.33 -8.28
CA LEU A 196 15.54 -4.60 -7.82
C LEU A 196 15.25 -3.41 -8.75
#